data_e92833207828af5a92645b16ea550363
#
_entry.id   e92833207828af5a92645b16ea550363
#
_cell.length_a   1.000
_cell.length_b   1.000
_cell.length_c   1.000
_cell.angle_alpha   90.00
_cell.angle_beta   90.00
_cell.angle_gamma   90.00
#
_symmetry.space_group_name_H-M   'P 1'
#
loop_
_entity.id
_entity.type
_entity.pdbx_description
1 polymer ?
#
loop_
_entity_poly.entity_id
_entity_poly.type
_entity_poly.pdbx_seq_one_letter_code
_entity_poly.pdbx_strand_id
1 'polypeptide(L)'
;MNLARRVAWNTLAQAAARVVTAGLSIVTTFLLTRHLGVSGYGVYVTVMVYIPFFVVFFDAGLTTFVVRSLSVDEARSNVFRDALGLRIALALPMTLVAFALAMLLYRGGGEATTRNAIAIALPLILFMTVASAVGVLFQARLEMDRVATAEIFGQAVAASLIVLVVVSGLSVYAAVGAAVTGAFANAALLLLLARRIESVRPLLAPRRWAALLRKALPLGLSLMIAVVYFRADAVLLSILKGAHAVGIYGVAYRLLEAVVAFPGFLYVSVFPLLTQAAARRDLDNLRNVTQRAFDVLVLAAVPVVLGTIAIAPEIVDALAGDRFDAAVTPLRIVIVGAGLMFVNGLFAYVLIAVDWQVTLLWTGAMTLAFNLALNLVLIPRYSYNAAASVATASEALMLVTLVVLVMRSAGFIPALRVAAKAAVGGAVMVACLAVTPSNLALLVVVGGCAYGAVLLLLRTHASLQLRQLLGAKR
;
A
#
# COMPACT_ATOMS: atom_id res chain seq x y z
N MET A 1 -26.41 -18.27 -2.12
CA MET A 1 -25.04 -18.48 -2.64
C MET A 1 -24.24 -19.24 -1.59
N ASN A 2 -23.53 -20.31 -1.96
CA ASN A 2 -22.68 -21.08 -1.02
C ASN A 2 -21.56 -20.16 -0.48
N LEU A 3 -21.18 -20.33 0.79
CA LEU A 3 -20.17 -19.50 1.50
C LEU A 3 -18.87 -19.36 0.68
N ALA A 4 -18.36 -20.46 0.13
CA ALA A 4 -17.16 -20.45 -0.72
C ALA A 4 -17.30 -19.53 -1.95
N ARG A 5 -18.46 -19.51 -2.60
CA ARG A 5 -18.75 -18.65 -3.74
C ARG A 5 -18.85 -17.18 -3.34
N ARG A 6 -19.39 -16.87 -2.15
CA ARG A 6 -19.42 -15.51 -1.60
C ARG A 6 -18.02 -14.99 -1.31
N VAL A 7 -17.20 -15.80 -0.65
CA VAL A 7 -15.79 -15.44 -0.35
C VAL A 7 -15.02 -15.21 -1.65
N ALA A 8 -15.12 -16.12 -2.63
CA ALA A 8 -14.44 -15.97 -3.92
C ALA A 8 -14.90 -14.69 -4.66
N TRP A 9 -16.22 -14.42 -4.70
CA TRP A 9 -16.76 -13.20 -5.33
C TRP A 9 -16.24 -11.93 -4.65
N ASN A 10 -16.24 -11.87 -3.31
CA ASN A 10 -15.72 -10.74 -2.55
C ASN A 10 -14.23 -10.49 -2.81
N THR A 11 -13.43 -11.56 -2.89
CA THR A 11 -12.01 -11.45 -3.19
C THR A 11 -11.77 -10.92 -4.60
N LEU A 12 -12.51 -11.43 -5.59
CA LEU A 12 -12.44 -10.96 -6.97
C LEU A 12 -12.88 -9.48 -7.10
N ALA A 13 -13.97 -9.10 -6.44
CA ALA A 13 -14.47 -7.73 -6.45
C ALA A 13 -13.45 -6.76 -5.85
N GLN A 14 -12.82 -7.11 -4.73
CA GLN A 14 -11.75 -6.31 -4.13
C GLN A 14 -10.51 -6.23 -5.03
N ALA A 15 -10.10 -7.35 -5.65
CA ALA A 15 -8.99 -7.37 -6.57
C ALA A 15 -9.26 -6.47 -7.79
N ALA A 16 -10.43 -6.60 -8.40
CA ALA A 16 -10.84 -5.75 -9.51
C ALA A 16 -10.88 -4.26 -9.11
N ALA A 17 -11.44 -3.95 -7.95
CA ALA A 17 -11.46 -2.57 -7.44
C ALA A 17 -10.05 -2.01 -7.26
N ARG A 18 -9.12 -2.77 -6.71
CA ARG A 18 -7.71 -2.34 -6.58
C ARG A 18 -7.05 -2.07 -7.91
N VAL A 19 -7.28 -2.92 -8.92
CA VAL A 19 -6.76 -2.69 -10.28
C VAL A 19 -7.34 -1.42 -10.89
N VAL A 20 -8.66 -1.23 -10.80
CA VAL A 20 -9.34 -0.04 -11.33
C VAL A 20 -8.88 1.23 -10.61
N THR A 21 -8.86 1.23 -9.28
CA THR A 21 -8.42 2.39 -8.50
C THR A 21 -6.94 2.71 -8.70
N ALA A 22 -6.08 1.70 -8.85
CA ALA A 22 -4.68 1.90 -9.22
C ALA A 22 -4.53 2.51 -10.62
N GLY A 23 -5.30 2.03 -11.60
CA GLY A 23 -5.33 2.61 -12.95
C GLY A 23 -5.77 4.08 -12.94
N LEU A 24 -6.88 4.40 -12.28
CA LEU A 24 -7.35 5.78 -12.10
C LEU A 24 -6.32 6.66 -11.40
N SER A 25 -5.60 6.09 -10.45
CA SER A 25 -4.55 6.77 -9.71
C SER A 25 -3.31 7.07 -10.57
N ILE A 26 -2.94 6.17 -11.47
CA ILE A 26 -1.88 6.41 -12.46
C ILE A 26 -2.29 7.53 -13.42
N VAL A 27 -3.53 7.50 -13.94
CA VAL A 27 -4.07 8.56 -14.80
C VAL A 27 -4.08 9.90 -14.06
N THR A 28 -4.53 9.93 -12.82
CA THR A 28 -4.51 11.12 -11.97
C THR A 28 -3.09 11.67 -11.78
N THR A 29 -2.13 10.79 -11.51
CA THR A 29 -0.71 11.17 -11.38
C THR A 29 -0.19 11.78 -12.68
N PHE A 30 -0.42 11.11 -13.82
CA PHE A 30 -0.03 11.59 -15.14
C PHE A 30 -0.57 13.01 -15.43
N LEU A 31 -1.85 13.24 -15.15
CA LEU A 31 -2.49 14.54 -15.37
C LEU A 31 -1.92 15.63 -14.45
N LEU A 32 -1.79 15.33 -13.16
CA LEU A 32 -1.33 16.29 -12.17
C LEU A 32 0.14 16.63 -12.30
N THR A 33 1.01 15.68 -12.64
CA THR A 33 2.45 15.94 -12.83
C THR A 33 2.69 16.89 -14.00
N ARG A 34 2.00 16.68 -15.12
CA ARG A 34 2.11 17.52 -16.31
C ARG A 34 1.50 18.91 -16.12
N HIS A 35 0.39 19.00 -15.38
CA HIS A 35 -0.31 20.27 -15.16
C HIS A 35 0.33 21.13 -14.05
N LEU A 36 0.60 20.53 -12.87
CA LEU A 36 1.06 21.28 -11.70
C LEU A 36 2.59 21.43 -11.63
N GLY A 37 3.32 20.63 -12.39
CA GLY A 37 4.78 20.54 -12.30
C GLY A 37 5.26 19.94 -10.97
N VAL A 38 6.58 19.92 -10.75
CA VAL A 38 7.20 19.20 -9.62
C VAL A 38 6.71 19.71 -8.27
N SER A 39 6.77 21.02 -8.04
CA SER A 39 6.40 21.60 -6.73
C SER A 39 4.90 21.51 -6.46
N GLY A 40 4.05 21.78 -7.47
CA GLY A 40 2.60 21.68 -7.30
C GLY A 40 2.14 20.25 -7.07
N TYR A 41 2.69 19.28 -7.81
CA TYR A 41 2.44 17.87 -7.55
C TYR A 41 2.96 17.44 -6.17
N GLY A 42 4.12 17.97 -5.75
CA GLY A 42 4.67 17.73 -4.42
C GLY A 42 3.78 18.24 -3.29
N VAL A 43 3.13 19.39 -3.44
CA VAL A 43 2.10 19.86 -2.49
C VAL A 43 0.95 18.85 -2.42
N TYR A 44 0.44 18.42 -3.57
CA TYR A 44 -0.63 17.41 -3.62
C TYR A 44 -0.24 16.12 -2.92
N VAL A 45 0.94 15.57 -3.21
CA VAL A 45 1.46 14.34 -2.57
C VAL A 45 1.64 14.53 -1.07
N THR A 46 2.18 15.68 -0.65
CA THR A 46 2.34 16.01 0.78
C THR A 46 1.00 15.91 1.51
N VAL A 47 -0.05 16.50 0.94
CA VAL A 47 -1.41 16.42 1.51
C VAL A 47 -1.91 14.98 1.58
N MET A 48 -1.72 14.21 0.50
CA MET A 48 -2.18 12.80 0.40
C MET A 48 -1.40 11.85 1.31
N VAL A 49 -0.22 12.24 1.79
CA VAL A 49 0.53 11.47 2.79
C VAL A 49 0.23 11.94 4.22
N TYR A 50 0.12 13.26 4.41
CA TYR A 50 -0.10 13.88 5.71
C TYR A 50 -1.46 13.51 6.33
N ILE A 51 -2.54 13.62 5.59
CA ILE A 51 -3.89 13.37 6.09
C ILE A 51 -4.13 11.93 6.54
N PRO A 52 -3.81 10.88 5.74
CA PRO A 52 -3.98 9.49 6.16
C PRO A 52 -3.15 9.12 7.39
N PHE A 53 -2.02 9.78 7.62
CA PHE A 53 -1.22 9.61 8.82
C PHE A 53 -2.06 9.80 10.10
N PHE A 54 -2.91 10.83 10.13
CA PHE A 54 -3.81 11.06 11.26
C PHE A 54 -4.98 10.07 11.32
N VAL A 55 -5.52 9.66 10.18
CA VAL A 55 -6.67 8.73 10.12
C VAL A 55 -6.37 7.40 10.82
N VAL A 56 -5.14 6.90 10.72
CA VAL A 56 -4.75 5.63 11.37
C VAL A 56 -4.82 5.69 12.89
N PHE A 57 -4.53 6.84 13.50
CA PHE A 57 -4.64 6.99 14.94
C PHE A 57 -6.08 6.86 15.44
N PHE A 58 -7.09 7.13 14.59
CA PHE A 58 -8.50 6.94 14.95
C PHE A 58 -8.97 5.52 14.83
N ASP A 59 -8.40 4.82 13.84
CA ASP A 59 -8.76 3.43 13.68
C ASP A 59 -8.33 2.63 14.91
N ALA A 60 -7.14 2.90 15.47
CA ALA A 60 -6.63 2.29 16.71
C ALA A 60 -7.01 0.79 16.84
N GLY A 61 -7.12 0.06 15.71
CA GLY A 61 -7.58 -1.32 15.68
C GLY A 61 -9.09 -1.51 15.86
N LEU A 62 -9.87 -0.43 15.91
CA LEU A 62 -11.34 -0.49 16.06
C LEU A 62 -11.99 -1.25 14.90
N THR A 63 -11.51 -1.07 13.67
CA THR A 63 -12.00 -1.83 12.50
C THR A 63 -11.99 -3.33 12.78
N THR A 64 -10.83 -3.89 13.12
CA THR A 64 -10.68 -5.35 13.33
C THR A 64 -11.46 -5.84 14.54
N PHE A 65 -11.49 -5.04 15.63
CA PHE A 65 -12.25 -5.38 16.82
C PHE A 65 -13.76 -5.42 16.53
N VAL A 66 -14.30 -4.43 15.83
CA VAL A 66 -15.74 -4.35 15.50
C VAL A 66 -16.14 -5.44 14.51
N VAL A 67 -15.33 -5.68 13.47
CA VAL A 67 -15.56 -6.81 12.53
C VAL A 67 -15.66 -8.12 13.29
N ARG A 68 -14.70 -8.41 14.16
CA ARG A 68 -14.73 -9.65 14.98
C ARG A 68 -15.97 -9.74 15.86
N SER A 69 -16.37 -8.62 16.47
CA SER A 69 -17.54 -8.58 17.36
C SER A 69 -18.86 -8.82 16.61
N LEU A 70 -19.01 -8.23 15.43
CA LEU A 70 -20.19 -8.38 14.58
C LEU A 70 -20.26 -9.76 13.91
N SER A 71 -19.12 -10.37 13.60
CA SER A 71 -19.07 -11.71 12.99
C SER A 71 -19.46 -12.82 13.95
N VAL A 72 -19.38 -12.59 15.27
CA VAL A 72 -19.75 -13.58 16.31
C VAL A 72 -21.22 -13.44 16.72
N ASP A 73 -21.74 -12.21 16.75
CA ASP A 73 -23.10 -11.92 17.24
C ASP A 73 -23.64 -10.66 16.54
N GLU A 74 -24.55 -10.85 15.60
CA GLU A 74 -25.20 -9.75 14.87
C GLU A 74 -26.05 -8.85 15.81
N ALA A 75 -26.51 -9.37 16.97
CA ALA A 75 -27.25 -8.59 17.95
C ALA A 75 -26.42 -7.49 18.64
N ARG A 76 -25.09 -7.47 18.40
CA ARG A 76 -24.19 -6.42 18.93
C ARG A 76 -24.13 -5.15 18.09
N SER A 77 -25.23 -4.76 17.45
CA SER A 77 -25.32 -3.51 16.68
C SER A 77 -24.87 -2.26 17.46
N ASN A 78 -25.05 -2.28 18.77
CA ASN A 78 -24.57 -1.22 19.66
C ASN A 78 -23.04 -1.04 19.65
N VAL A 79 -22.26 -2.13 19.45
CA VAL A 79 -20.78 -2.05 19.37
C VAL A 79 -20.37 -1.23 18.14
N PHE A 80 -21.02 -1.45 17.00
CA PHE A 80 -20.80 -0.64 15.79
C PHE A 80 -21.14 0.82 16.01
N ARG A 81 -22.32 1.11 16.60
CA ARG A 81 -22.81 2.47 16.86
C ARG A 81 -21.94 3.21 17.88
N ASP A 82 -21.44 2.50 18.90
CA ASP A 82 -20.48 3.03 19.89
C ASP A 82 -19.14 3.34 19.23
N ALA A 83 -18.63 2.44 18.37
CA ALA A 83 -17.38 2.65 17.63
C ALA A 83 -17.50 3.81 16.61
N LEU A 84 -18.63 3.93 15.92
CA LEU A 84 -18.91 5.05 15.02
C LEU A 84 -18.94 6.37 15.79
N GLY A 85 -19.64 6.39 16.93
CA GLY A 85 -19.70 7.57 17.81
C GLY A 85 -18.33 8.00 18.33
N LEU A 86 -17.53 7.03 18.77
CA LEU A 86 -16.16 7.28 19.22
C LEU A 86 -15.29 7.86 18.10
N ARG A 87 -15.33 7.27 16.89
CA ARG A 87 -14.54 7.74 15.75
C ARG A 87 -14.90 9.17 15.35
N ILE A 88 -16.19 9.48 15.26
CA ILE A 88 -16.65 10.84 14.96
C ILE A 88 -16.24 11.82 16.05
N ALA A 89 -16.37 11.43 17.34
CA ALA A 89 -15.95 12.27 18.45
C ALA A 89 -14.45 12.54 18.48
N LEU A 90 -13.63 11.58 18.06
CA LEU A 90 -12.18 11.76 17.94
C LEU A 90 -11.79 12.54 16.67
N ALA A 91 -12.60 12.50 15.61
CA ALA A 91 -12.28 13.16 14.34
C ALA A 91 -12.07 14.67 14.51
N LEU A 92 -12.91 15.35 15.29
CA LEU A 92 -12.79 16.81 15.49
C LEU A 92 -11.49 17.22 16.21
N PRO A 93 -11.17 16.72 17.42
CA PRO A 93 -9.94 17.11 18.11
C PRO A 93 -8.69 16.77 17.29
N MET A 94 -8.69 15.68 16.55
CA MET A 94 -7.55 15.33 15.72
C MET A 94 -7.46 16.20 14.47
N THR A 95 -8.56 16.56 13.86
CA THR A 95 -8.54 17.57 12.79
C THR A 95 -7.91 18.87 13.27
N LEU A 96 -8.20 19.27 14.52
CA LEU A 96 -7.56 20.42 15.16
C LEU A 96 -6.06 20.18 15.39
N VAL A 97 -5.68 18.99 15.85
CA VAL A 97 -4.25 18.61 16.01
C VAL A 97 -3.54 18.62 14.65
N ALA A 98 -4.15 18.01 13.62
CA ALA A 98 -3.61 18.01 12.27
C ALA A 98 -3.43 19.44 11.72
N PHE A 99 -4.42 20.30 11.94
CA PHE A 99 -4.33 21.72 11.57
C PHE A 99 -3.22 22.45 12.34
N ALA A 100 -3.17 22.31 13.66
CA ALA A 100 -2.16 22.95 14.50
C ALA A 100 -0.74 22.49 14.14
N LEU A 101 -0.54 21.21 13.91
CA LEU A 101 0.74 20.67 13.45
C LEU A 101 1.11 21.16 12.04
N ALA A 102 0.15 21.30 11.12
CA ALA A 102 0.42 21.88 9.82
C ALA A 102 0.87 23.36 9.95
N MET A 103 0.21 24.14 10.83
CA MET A 103 0.62 25.52 11.13
C MET A 103 2.01 25.61 11.77
N LEU A 104 2.38 24.61 12.56
CA LEU A 104 3.67 24.55 13.24
C LEU A 104 4.80 24.10 12.31
N LEU A 105 4.59 23.04 11.54
CA LEU A 105 5.62 22.36 10.75
C LEU A 105 5.90 23.10 9.43
N TYR A 106 4.88 23.74 8.83
CA TYR A 106 4.98 24.44 7.55
C TYR A 106 4.94 25.96 7.73
N ARG A 107 5.82 26.50 8.63
CA ARG A 107 5.89 27.94 8.95
C ARG A 107 6.69 28.77 7.95
N GLY A 108 7.54 28.14 7.12
CA GLY A 108 8.37 28.84 6.15
C GLY A 108 7.56 29.63 5.12
N GLY A 109 8.08 30.80 4.68
CA GLY A 109 7.37 31.64 3.71
C GLY A 109 7.09 30.93 2.37
N GLY A 110 7.94 29.97 1.96
CA GLY A 110 7.73 29.14 0.76
C GLY A 110 6.72 27.99 0.94
N GLU A 111 6.25 27.73 2.16
CA GLU A 111 5.40 26.57 2.49
C GLU A 111 3.91 26.95 2.68
N ALA A 112 3.56 28.22 2.49
CA ALA A 112 2.19 28.69 2.62
C ALA A 112 1.22 27.91 1.72
N THR A 113 1.63 27.52 0.52
CA THR A 113 0.83 26.73 -0.41
C THR A 113 0.51 25.34 0.18
N THR A 114 1.51 24.66 0.73
CA THR A 114 1.34 23.35 1.38
C THR A 114 0.41 23.44 2.58
N ARG A 115 0.62 24.43 3.44
CA ARG A 115 -0.21 24.70 4.61
C ARG A 115 -1.67 24.93 4.25
N ASN A 116 -1.93 25.80 3.27
CA ASN A 116 -3.30 26.09 2.82
C ASN A 116 -3.95 24.87 2.16
N ALA A 117 -3.19 24.10 1.39
CA ALA A 117 -3.65 22.85 0.78
C ALA A 117 -4.04 21.82 1.84
N ILE A 118 -3.23 21.68 2.93
CA ILE A 118 -3.58 20.82 4.07
C ILE A 118 -4.87 21.30 4.72
N ALA A 119 -5.05 22.62 4.93
CA ALA A 119 -6.26 23.18 5.52
C ALA A 119 -7.52 22.82 4.70
N ILE A 120 -7.45 22.90 3.36
CA ILE A 120 -8.53 22.49 2.45
C ILE A 120 -8.79 20.97 2.55
N ALA A 121 -7.76 20.19 2.82
CA ALA A 121 -7.85 18.74 2.89
C ALA A 121 -8.36 18.19 4.23
N LEU A 122 -8.46 18.99 5.29
CA LEU A 122 -8.88 18.53 6.62
C LEU A 122 -10.21 17.72 6.63
N PRO A 123 -11.23 18.05 5.81
CA PRO A 123 -12.45 17.24 5.72
C PRO A 123 -12.21 15.78 5.29
N LEU A 124 -11.08 15.48 4.61
CA LEU A 124 -10.71 14.09 4.28
C LEU A 124 -10.65 13.21 5.53
N ILE A 125 -10.16 13.75 6.66
CA ILE A 125 -10.08 13.01 7.93
C ILE A 125 -11.47 12.47 8.29
N LEU A 126 -12.49 13.31 8.25
CA LEU A 126 -13.86 12.90 8.58
C LEU A 126 -14.41 11.89 7.56
N PHE A 127 -14.27 12.18 6.24
CA PHE A 127 -14.84 11.31 5.21
C PHE A 127 -14.17 9.94 5.18
N MET A 128 -12.85 9.87 5.29
CA MET A 128 -12.12 8.60 5.37
C MET A 128 -12.48 7.82 6.63
N THR A 129 -12.63 8.50 7.78
CA THR A 129 -13.03 7.88 9.04
C THR A 129 -14.44 7.30 8.95
N VAL A 130 -15.39 8.03 8.37
CA VAL A 130 -16.76 7.55 8.16
C VAL A 130 -16.79 6.37 7.19
N ALA A 131 -16.08 6.47 6.06
CA ALA A 131 -16.00 5.39 5.08
C ALA A 131 -15.43 4.11 5.68
N SER A 132 -14.31 4.21 6.41
CA SER A 132 -13.71 3.08 7.14
C SER A 132 -14.66 2.49 8.18
N ALA A 133 -15.32 3.33 8.99
CA ALA A 133 -16.25 2.88 10.01
C ALA A 133 -17.45 2.13 9.42
N VAL A 134 -18.04 2.67 8.35
CA VAL A 134 -19.20 2.05 7.68
C VAL A 134 -18.80 0.79 6.91
N GLY A 135 -17.61 0.77 6.32
CA GLY A 135 -17.06 -0.40 5.63
C GLY A 135 -17.01 -1.67 6.48
N VAL A 136 -16.86 -1.51 7.81
CA VAL A 136 -16.88 -2.63 8.77
C VAL A 136 -18.19 -3.45 8.69
N LEU A 137 -19.34 -2.80 8.49
CA LEU A 137 -20.63 -3.49 8.37
C LEU A 137 -20.66 -4.46 7.19
N PHE A 138 -20.13 -4.01 6.06
CA PHE A 138 -20.04 -4.84 4.84
C PHE A 138 -19.00 -5.93 4.98
N GLN A 139 -17.88 -5.63 5.63
CA GLN A 139 -16.82 -6.62 5.90
C GLN A 139 -17.33 -7.76 6.78
N ALA A 140 -18.03 -7.45 7.87
CA ALA A 140 -18.59 -8.45 8.77
C ALA A 140 -19.63 -9.35 8.08
N ARG A 141 -20.35 -8.82 7.08
CA ARG A 141 -21.36 -9.54 6.30
C ARG A 141 -20.84 -10.21 5.02
N LEU A 142 -19.54 -10.13 4.76
CA LEU A 142 -18.92 -10.60 3.52
C LEU A 142 -19.58 -9.97 2.26
N GLU A 143 -19.79 -8.66 2.28
CA GLU A 143 -20.35 -7.85 1.20
C GLU A 143 -19.35 -6.77 0.76
N MET A 144 -18.08 -7.16 0.59
CA MET A 144 -16.99 -6.23 0.24
C MET A 144 -17.09 -5.67 -1.19
N ASP A 145 -17.93 -6.27 -2.04
CA ASP A 145 -18.29 -5.74 -3.35
C ASP A 145 -18.92 -4.35 -3.26
N ARG A 146 -19.70 -4.06 -2.22
CA ARG A 146 -20.26 -2.72 -1.97
C ARG A 146 -19.21 -1.70 -1.57
N VAL A 147 -18.24 -2.11 -0.75
CA VAL A 147 -17.10 -1.25 -0.39
C VAL A 147 -16.27 -0.95 -1.65
N ALA A 148 -15.96 -1.99 -2.43
CA ALA A 148 -15.25 -1.88 -3.70
C ALA A 148 -15.96 -0.92 -4.68
N THR A 149 -17.29 -1.03 -4.82
CA THR A 149 -18.08 -0.14 -5.67
C THR A 149 -18.01 1.32 -5.20
N ALA A 150 -18.11 1.56 -3.90
CA ALA A 150 -18.02 2.92 -3.36
C ALA A 150 -16.60 3.53 -3.51
N GLU A 151 -15.55 2.73 -3.32
CA GLU A 151 -14.17 3.15 -3.57
C GLU A 151 -13.95 3.53 -5.03
N ILE A 152 -14.38 2.69 -5.98
CA ILE A 152 -14.29 2.98 -7.42
C ILE A 152 -15.09 4.25 -7.75
N PHE A 153 -16.29 4.40 -7.23
CA PHE A 153 -17.13 5.58 -7.47
C PHE A 153 -16.46 6.86 -6.96
N GLY A 154 -15.98 6.85 -5.70
CA GLY A 154 -15.27 7.99 -5.13
C GLY A 154 -14.01 8.36 -5.91
N GLN A 155 -13.22 7.36 -6.32
CA GLN A 155 -12.01 7.57 -7.11
C GLN A 155 -12.34 8.07 -8.53
N ALA A 156 -13.42 7.58 -9.14
CA ALA A 156 -13.87 8.06 -10.45
C ALA A 156 -14.34 9.53 -10.40
N VAL A 157 -15.08 9.91 -9.33
CA VAL A 157 -15.46 11.31 -9.09
C VAL A 157 -14.21 12.19 -8.93
N ALA A 158 -13.24 11.78 -8.10
CA ALA A 158 -11.99 12.52 -7.94
C ALA A 158 -11.25 12.65 -9.27
N ALA A 159 -11.09 11.57 -10.02
CA ALA A 159 -10.40 11.57 -11.30
C ALA A 159 -11.10 12.48 -12.34
N SER A 160 -12.42 12.43 -12.43
CA SER A 160 -13.20 13.28 -13.33
C SER A 160 -13.04 14.77 -12.98
N LEU A 161 -13.06 15.11 -11.69
CA LEU A 161 -12.82 16.49 -11.24
C LEU A 161 -11.38 16.92 -11.49
N ILE A 162 -10.40 16.02 -11.38
CA ILE A 162 -9.00 16.33 -11.73
C ILE A 162 -8.86 16.60 -13.22
N VAL A 163 -9.55 15.86 -14.09
CA VAL A 163 -9.60 16.20 -15.53
C VAL A 163 -10.13 17.64 -15.71
N LEU A 164 -11.22 18.00 -15.02
CA LEU A 164 -11.76 19.36 -15.06
C LEU A 164 -10.74 20.41 -14.57
N VAL A 165 -10.03 20.13 -13.47
CA VAL A 165 -8.98 21.00 -12.93
C VAL A 165 -7.90 21.26 -13.97
N VAL A 166 -7.45 20.21 -14.67
CA VAL A 166 -6.40 20.31 -15.70
C VAL A 166 -6.88 21.09 -16.92
N VAL A 167 -8.07 20.77 -17.43
CA VAL A 167 -8.64 21.46 -18.61
C VAL A 167 -8.92 22.94 -18.33
N SER A 168 -9.37 23.26 -17.11
CA SER A 168 -9.65 24.64 -16.70
C SER A 168 -8.43 25.41 -16.19
N GLY A 169 -7.24 24.82 -16.18
CA GLY A 169 -6.02 25.48 -15.72
C GLY A 169 -6.01 25.83 -14.23
N LEU A 170 -6.77 25.12 -13.40
CA LEU A 170 -6.92 25.44 -11.97
C LEU A 170 -5.69 25.02 -11.15
N SER A 171 -5.54 25.60 -9.96
CA SER A 171 -4.40 25.40 -9.08
C SER A 171 -4.46 24.07 -8.31
N VAL A 172 -3.37 23.76 -7.57
CA VAL A 172 -3.28 22.59 -6.67
C VAL A 172 -4.39 22.55 -5.62
N TYR A 173 -4.91 23.70 -5.20
CA TYR A 173 -6.03 23.76 -4.26
C TYR A 173 -7.29 23.10 -4.81
N ALA A 174 -7.59 23.31 -6.10
CA ALA A 174 -8.70 22.65 -6.77
C ALA A 174 -8.46 21.14 -6.92
N ALA A 175 -7.22 20.70 -7.17
CA ALA A 175 -6.86 19.28 -7.21
C ALA A 175 -7.06 18.61 -5.84
N VAL A 176 -6.69 19.27 -4.75
CA VAL A 176 -6.97 18.81 -3.38
C VAL A 176 -8.47 18.79 -3.12
N GLY A 177 -9.22 19.81 -3.53
CA GLY A 177 -10.69 19.85 -3.47
C GLY A 177 -11.35 18.69 -4.22
N ALA A 178 -10.81 18.30 -5.38
CA ALA A 178 -11.28 17.14 -6.14
C ALA A 178 -11.11 15.84 -5.33
N ALA A 179 -9.97 15.65 -4.66
CA ALA A 179 -9.74 14.51 -3.78
C ALA A 179 -10.70 14.49 -2.58
N VAL A 180 -10.96 15.66 -1.96
CA VAL A 180 -11.94 15.83 -0.88
C VAL A 180 -13.34 15.44 -1.35
N THR A 181 -13.75 15.89 -2.54
CA THR A 181 -15.06 15.58 -3.13
C THR A 181 -15.18 14.08 -3.44
N GLY A 182 -14.12 13.46 -3.95
CA GLY A 182 -14.08 12.01 -4.17
C GLY A 182 -14.24 11.20 -2.88
N ALA A 183 -13.54 11.60 -1.81
CA ALA A 183 -13.67 10.96 -0.50
C ALA A 183 -15.07 11.15 0.11
N PHE A 184 -15.66 12.34 -0.08
CA PHE A 184 -17.07 12.59 0.28
C PHE A 184 -18.01 11.68 -0.49
N ALA A 185 -17.85 11.54 -1.82
CA ALA A 185 -18.67 10.69 -2.66
C ALA A 185 -18.60 9.21 -2.24
N ASN A 186 -17.38 8.72 -1.92
CA ASN A 186 -17.17 7.37 -1.37
C ASN A 186 -17.93 7.20 -0.03
N ALA A 187 -17.72 8.10 0.93
CA ALA A 187 -18.37 8.04 2.23
C ALA A 187 -19.92 8.15 2.12
N ALA A 188 -20.40 9.04 1.28
CA ALA A 188 -21.84 9.24 1.03
C ALA A 188 -22.48 7.99 0.44
N LEU A 189 -21.86 7.37 -0.56
CA LEU A 189 -22.37 6.14 -1.16
C LEU A 189 -22.38 4.99 -0.15
N LEU A 190 -21.30 4.81 0.63
CA LEU A 190 -21.27 3.80 1.70
C LEU A 190 -22.37 4.03 2.74
N LEU A 191 -22.60 5.27 3.16
CA LEU A 191 -23.67 5.62 4.10
C LEU A 191 -25.05 5.31 3.51
N LEU A 192 -25.28 5.62 2.24
CA LEU A 192 -26.55 5.32 1.56
C LEU A 192 -26.81 3.82 1.47
N LEU A 193 -25.78 3.03 1.16
CA LEU A 193 -25.87 1.58 1.10
C LEU A 193 -26.08 0.97 2.50
N ALA A 194 -25.39 1.50 3.51
CA ALA A 194 -25.46 1.01 4.89
C ALA A 194 -26.82 1.30 5.55
N ARG A 195 -27.50 2.41 5.24
CA ARG A 195 -28.81 2.75 5.80
C ARG A 195 -29.90 1.69 5.55
N ARG A 196 -29.71 0.86 4.52
CA ARG A 196 -30.62 -0.25 4.21
C ARG A 196 -30.37 -1.50 5.05
N ILE A 197 -29.26 -1.52 5.78
CA ILE A 197 -28.76 -2.70 6.51
C ILE A 197 -28.88 -2.52 8.00
N GLU A 198 -28.46 -1.34 8.50
CA GLU A 198 -28.36 -1.04 9.93
C GLU A 198 -28.58 0.46 10.17
N SER A 199 -29.02 0.78 11.41
CA SER A 199 -29.13 2.18 11.83
C SER A 199 -27.73 2.79 12.00
N VAL A 200 -27.28 3.61 11.05
CA VAL A 200 -25.98 4.31 11.06
C VAL A 200 -26.09 5.57 11.93
N ARG A 201 -26.62 5.42 13.17
CA ARG A 201 -26.70 6.51 14.13
C ARG A 201 -25.60 6.34 15.18
N PRO A 202 -24.65 7.30 15.31
CA PRO A 202 -23.62 7.23 16.32
C PRO A 202 -24.24 7.26 17.73
N LEU A 203 -23.74 6.44 18.65
CA LEU A 203 -24.09 6.48 20.05
C LEU A 203 -23.03 7.25 20.82
N LEU A 204 -23.46 8.24 21.60
CA LEU A 204 -22.60 9.00 22.50
C LEU A 204 -22.57 8.30 23.85
N ALA A 205 -21.61 7.40 24.06
CA ALA A 205 -21.48 6.60 25.28
C ALA A 205 -20.03 6.57 25.80
N PRO A 206 -19.52 7.68 26.39
CA PRO A 206 -18.10 7.81 26.77
C PRO A 206 -17.55 6.68 27.66
N ARG A 207 -18.37 6.18 28.60
CA ARG A 207 -17.98 5.04 29.46
C ARG A 207 -17.71 3.77 28.68
N ARG A 208 -18.47 3.49 27.62
CA ARG A 208 -18.27 2.32 26.74
C ARG A 208 -17.10 2.52 25.79
N TRP A 209 -16.82 3.74 25.38
CA TRP A 209 -15.71 4.09 24.50
C TRP A 209 -14.34 3.75 25.10
N ALA A 210 -14.15 4.03 26.41
CA ALA A 210 -12.91 3.67 27.10
C ALA A 210 -12.66 2.16 27.10
N ALA A 211 -13.70 1.37 27.30
CA ALA A 211 -13.61 -0.09 27.24
C ALA A 211 -13.31 -0.60 25.82
N LEU A 212 -13.90 0.02 24.79
CA LEU A 212 -13.61 -0.29 23.39
C LEU A 212 -12.16 0.01 23.03
N LEU A 213 -11.67 1.20 23.34
CA LEU A 213 -10.28 1.61 23.09
C LEU A 213 -9.30 0.67 23.78
N ARG A 214 -9.52 0.35 25.06
CA ARG A 214 -8.62 -0.56 25.80
C ARG A 214 -8.50 -1.93 25.16
N LYS A 215 -9.56 -2.44 24.54
CA LYS A 215 -9.57 -3.74 23.84
C LYS A 215 -8.97 -3.66 22.43
N ALA A 216 -9.16 -2.54 21.73
CA ALA A 216 -8.67 -2.36 20.36
C ALA A 216 -7.20 -1.90 20.28
N LEU A 217 -6.74 -1.14 21.29
CA LEU A 217 -5.44 -0.47 21.29
C LEU A 217 -4.23 -1.38 21.04
N PRO A 218 -4.11 -2.61 21.63
CA PRO A 218 -2.95 -3.47 21.38
C PRO A 218 -2.78 -3.82 19.90
N LEU A 219 -3.88 -4.11 19.22
CA LEU A 219 -3.86 -4.39 17.78
C LEU A 219 -3.66 -3.09 16.98
N GLY A 220 -4.28 -1.99 17.45
CA GLY A 220 -4.13 -0.67 16.84
C GLY A 220 -2.69 -0.18 16.80
N LEU A 221 -1.94 -0.38 17.87
CA LEU A 221 -0.52 -0.01 17.91
C LEU A 221 0.30 -0.72 16.82
N SER A 222 0.04 -1.99 16.57
CA SER A 222 0.72 -2.74 15.49
C SER A 222 0.43 -2.14 14.11
N LEU A 223 -0.83 -1.79 13.85
CA LEU A 223 -1.25 -1.17 12.59
C LEU A 223 -0.70 0.26 12.46
N MET A 224 -0.65 1.02 13.55
CA MET A 224 -0.04 2.35 13.57
C MET A 224 1.45 2.29 13.20
N ILE A 225 2.21 1.36 13.81
CA ILE A 225 3.63 1.15 13.48
C ILE A 225 3.81 0.88 11.99
N ALA A 226 3.00 0.01 11.41
CA ALA A 226 3.07 -0.32 10.00
C ALA A 226 2.80 0.89 9.10
N VAL A 227 1.77 1.70 9.39
CA VAL A 227 1.44 2.87 8.55
C VAL A 227 2.46 3.99 8.73
N VAL A 228 2.93 4.22 9.97
CA VAL A 228 4.02 5.19 10.21
C VAL A 228 5.25 4.77 9.45
N TYR A 229 5.63 3.49 9.49
CA TYR A 229 6.76 2.96 8.73
C TYR A 229 6.65 3.24 7.22
N PHE A 230 5.45 3.03 6.64
CA PHE A 230 5.22 3.24 5.20
C PHE A 230 5.15 4.72 4.76
N ARG A 231 4.91 5.67 5.67
CA ARG A 231 4.63 7.07 5.33
C ARG A 231 5.61 8.07 5.94
N ALA A 232 6.42 7.64 6.90
CA ALA A 232 7.28 8.53 7.67
C ALA A 232 8.33 9.24 6.80
N ASP A 233 8.93 8.55 5.84
CA ASP A 233 9.92 9.08 4.92
C ASP A 233 9.39 10.25 4.09
N ALA A 234 8.19 10.13 3.52
CA ALA A 234 7.54 11.18 2.74
C ALA A 234 7.12 12.37 3.62
N VAL A 235 6.65 12.11 4.86
CA VAL A 235 6.32 13.18 5.83
C VAL A 235 7.59 13.91 6.25
N LEU A 236 8.64 13.20 6.63
CA LEU A 236 9.93 13.81 7.00
C LEU A 236 10.53 14.60 5.83
N LEU A 237 10.47 14.05 4.61
CA LEU A 237 10.94 14.74 3.42
C LEU A 237 10.18 16.04 3.18
N SER A 238 8.85 16.05 3.40
CA SER A 238 8.04 17.25 3.23
C SER A 238 8.40 18.36 4.21
N ILE A 239 8.71 17.99 5.47
CA ILE A 239 9.07 18.92 6.51
C ILE A 239 10.50 19.47 6.33
N LEU A 240 11.44 18.58 5.97
CA LEU A 240 12.87 18.90 5.92
C LEU A 240 13.33 19.51 4.59
N LYS A 241 12.64 19.19 3.47
CA LYS A 241 13.05 19.59 2.10
C LYS A 241 11.94 20.21 1.26
N GLY A 242 10.71 20.26 1.80
CA GLY A 242 9.56 20.90 1.15
C GLY A 242 8.97 20.15 -0.03
N ALA A 243 7.98 20.77 -0.66
CA ALA A 243 7.12 20.14 -1.66
C ALA A 243 7.88 19.69 -2.93
N HIS A 244 8.92 20.41 -3.37
CA HIS A 244 9.68 20.03 -4.57
C HIS A 244 10.30 18.64 -4.43
N ALA A 245 10.96 18.38 -3.31
CA ALA A 245 11.56 17.07 -3.05
C ALA A 245 10.53 15.95 -2.93
N VAL A 246 9.38 16.23 -2.32
CA VAL A 246 8.26 15.28 -2.22
C VAL A 246 7.66 15.02 -3.60
N GLY A 247 7.61 15.99 -4.50
CA GLY A 247 7.12 15.81 -5.87
C GLY A 247 7.96 14.80 -6.64
N ILE A 248 9.28 14.92 -6.58
CA ILE A 248 10.23 13.98 -7.20
C ILE A 248 10.07 12.58 -6.58
N TYR A 249 10.12 12.49 -5.24
CA TYR A 249 9.98 11.21 -4.52
C TYR A 249 8.62 10.56 -4.75
N GLY A 250 7.56 11.36 -4.81
CA GLY A 250 6.19 10.91 -4.97
C GLY A 250 5.92 10.15 -6.26
N VAL A 251 6.58 10.52 -7.37
CA VAL A 251 6.50 9.76 -8.64
C VAL A 251 7.10 8.37 -8.48
N ALA A 252 8.30 8.26 -7.91
CA ALA A 252 8.96 6.98 -7.64
C ALA A 252 8.15 6.12 -6.67
N TYR A 253 7.63 6.73 -5.60
CA TYR A 253 6.86 6.06 -4.57
C TYR A 253 5.52 5.54 -5.09
N ARG A 254 4.89 6.24 -6.04
CA ARG A 254 3.64 5.82 -6.66
C ARG A 254 3.77 4.50 -7.41
N LEU A 255 4.89 4.32 -8.12
CA LEU A 255 5.20 3.06 -8.80
C LEU A 255 5.47 1.93 -7.80
N LEU A 256 6.21 2.22 -6.72
CA LEU A 256 6.41 1.27 -5.63
C LEU A 256 5.07 0.80 -5.04
N GLU A 257 4.14 1.71 -4.72
CA GLU A 257 2.81 1.35 -4.19
C GLU A 257 2.04 0.40 -5.13
N ALA A 258 2.09 0.66 -6.44
CA ALA A 258 1.42 -0.19 -7.43
C ALA A 258 2.03 -1.60 -7.48
N VAL A 259 3.36 -1.70 -7.43
CA VAL A 259 4.09 -2.97 -7.47
C VAL A 259 3.88 -3.79 -6.20
N VAL A 260 3.96 -3.17 -5.03
CA VAL A 260 3.84 -3.84 -3.72
C VAL A 260 2.42 -4.35 -3.44
N ALA A 261 1.40 -3.84 -4.14
CA ALA A 261 0.04 -4.37 -4.02
C ALA A 261 -0.10 -5.82 -4.56
N PHE A 262 0.73 -6.22 -5.52
CA PHE A 262 0.63 -7.51 -6.21
C PHE A 262 0.87 -8.74 -5.31
N PRO A 263 1.94 -8.85 -4.50
CA PRO A 263 2.20 -10.02 -3.67
C PRO A 263 1.13 -10.26 -2.59
N GLY A 264 0.35 -9.23 -2.21
CA GLY A 264 -0.72 -9.35 -1.23
C GLY A 264 -1.76 -10.42 -1.58
N PHE A 265 -2.06 -10.62 -2.86
CA PHE A 265 -2.99 -11.68 -3.31
C PHE A 265 -2.43 -13.08 -3.05
N LEU A 266 -1.12 -13.25 -3.25
CA LEU A 266 -0.45 -14.53 -2.99
C LEU A 266 -0.41 -14.83 -1.49
N TYR A 267 -0.10 -13.84 -0.65
CA TYR A 267 -0.06 -14.04 0.80
C TYR A 267 -1.40 -14.53 1.35
N VAL A 268 -2.51 -13.90 0.95
CA VAL A 268 -3.86 -14.29 1.37
C VAL A 268 -4.19 -15.73 0.96
N SER A 269 -3.75 -16.15 -0.23
CA SER A 269 -3.99 -17.51 -0.76
C SER A 269 -3.14 -18.57 -0.07
N VAL A 270 -1.91 -18.24 0.31
CA VAL A 270 -0.94 -19.17 0.90
C VAL A 270 -1.10 -19.28 2.42
N PHE A 271 -1.56 -18.23 3.09
CA PHE A 271 -1.66 -18.17 4.55
C PHE A 271 -2.44 -19.32 5.19
N PRO A 272 -3.62 -19.74 4.68
CA PRO A 272 -4.32 -20.90 5.24
C PRO A 272 -3.52 -22.21 5.15
N LEU A 273 -2.69 -22.37 4.11
CA LEU A 273 -1.84 -23.55 3.96
C LEU A 273 -0.69 -23.54 4.97
N LEU A 274 -0.08 -22.35 5.19
CA LEU A 274 0.96 -22.17 6.20
C LEU A 274 0.44 -22.47 7.61
N THR A 275 -0.73 -21.93 7.97
CA THR A 275 -1.34 -22.13 9.28
C THR A 275 -1.75 -23.59 9.52
N GLN A 276 -2.28 -24.28 8.50
CA GLN A 276 -2.61 -25.72 8.61
C GLN A 276 -1.36 -26.58 8.81
N ALA A 277 -0.27 -26.31 8.07
CA ALA A 277 0.98 -27.02 8.22
C ALA A 277 1.59 -26.79 9.61
N ALA A 278 1.61 -25.54 10.08
CA ALA A 278 2.11 -25.17 11.40
C ALA A 278 1.28 -25.83 12.52
N ALA A 279 -0.05 -25.79 12.45
CA ALA A 279 -0.94 -26.39 13.45
C ALA A 279 -0.76 -27.93 13.55
N ARG A 280 -0.44 -28.60 12.43
CA ARG A 280 -0.15 -30.03 12.40
C ARG A 280 1.28 -30.36 12.79
N ARG A 281 2.13 -29.35 13.03
CA ARG A 281 3.58 -29.50 13.23
C ARG A 281 4.28 -30.23 12.08
N ASP A 282 3.75 -30.11 10.88
CA ASP A 282 4.27 -30.70 9.65
C ASP A 282 5.28 -29.71 9.02
N LEU A 283 6.53 -29.79 9.50
CA LEU A 283 7.61 -28.89 9.07
C LEU A 283 7.98 -29.09 7.60
N ASP A 284 7.85 -30.32 7.07
CA ASP A 284 8.14 -30.58 5.65
C ASP A 284 7.12 -29.91 4.75
N ASN A 285 5.84 -29.99 5.10
CA ASN A 285 4.80 -29.28 4.35
C ASN A 285 4.91 -27.76 4.49
N LEU A 286 5.20 -27.25 5.71
CA LEU A 286 5.45 -25.83 5.93
C LEU A 286 6.59 -25.32 5.05
N ARG A 287 7.71 -26.06 5.01
CA ARG A 287 8.85 -25.74 4.13
C ARG A 287 8.47 -25.77 2.66
N ASN A 288 7.74 -26.79 2.21
CA ASN A 288 7.34 -26.95 0.81
C ASN A 288 6.40 -25.83 0.34
N VAL A 289 5.40 -25.47 1.17
CA VAL A 289 4.48 -24.36 0.88
C VAL A 289 5.24 -23.03 0.81
N THR A 290 6.12 -22.78 1.80
CA THR A 290 6.95 -21.57 1.83
C THR A 290 7.89 -21.51 0.63
N GLN A 291 8.53 -22.63 0.24
CA GLN A 291 9.42 -22.68 -0.92
C GLN A 291 8.67 -22.33 -2.21
N ARG A 292 7.49 -22.94 -2.44
CA ARG A 292 6.70 -22.64 -3.65
C ARG A 292 6.25 -21.19 -3.71
N ALA A 293 5.81 -20.62 -2.59
CA ALA A 293 5.43 -19.21 -2.51
C ALA A 293 6.64 -18.28 -2.76
N PHE A 294 7.79 -18.60 -2.16
CA PHE A 294 9.04 -17.89 -2.38
C PHE A 294 9.46 -17.91 -3.85
N ASP A 295 9.41 -19.07 -4.48
CA ASP A 295 9.75 -19.22 -5.89
C ASP A 295 8.88 -18.34 -6.80
N VAL A 296 7.56 -18.33 -6.57
CA VAL A 296 6.62 -17.48 -7.34
C VAL A 296 6.90 -15.99 -7.11
N LEU A 297 7.13 -15.58 -5.85
CA LEU A 297 7.42 -14.19 -5.51
C LEU A 297 8.72 -13.70 -6.14
N VAL A 298 9.77 -14.51 -6.11
CA VAL A 298 11.07 -14.14 -6.71
C VAL A 298 10.98 -14.12 -8.23
N LEU A 299 10.27 -15.07 -8.85
CA LEU A 299 10.00 -15.05 -10.28
C LEU A 299 9.26 -13.80 -10.74
N ALA A 300 8.40 -13.24 -9.89
CA ALA A 300 7.71 -11.97 -10.18
C ALA A 300 8.57 -10.75 -9.83
N ALA A 301 9.30 -10.76 -8.70
CA ALA A 301 10.07 -9.63 -8.22
C ALA A 301 11.26 -9.29 -9.14
N VAL A 302 11.99 -10.32 -9.61
CA VAL A 302 13.21 -10.10 -10.40
C VAL A 302 12.96 -9.31 -11.68
N PRO A 303 12.00 -9.67 -12.56
CA PRO A 303 11.76 -8.90 -13.79
C PRO A 303 11.20 -7.50 -13.47
N VAL A 304 10.40 -7.34 -12.42
CA VAL A 304 9.90 -6.03 -12.01
C VAL A 304 11.05 -5.13 -11.55
N VAL A 305 11.93 -5.62 -10.69
CA VAL A 305 13.07 -4.84 -10.19
C VAL A 305 14.05 -4.52 -11.31
N LEU A 306 14.57 -5.52 -11.98
CA LEU A 306 15.60 -5.32 -13.02
C LEU A 306 15.04 -4.59 -14.24
N GLY A 307 13.80 -4.90 -14.65
CA GLY A 307 13.11 -4.19 -15.72
C GLY A 307 12.92 -2.72 -15.40
N THR A 308 12.37 -2.41 -14.23
CA THR A 308 12.20 -1.01 -13.81
C THR A 308 13.54 -0.26 -13.71
N ILE A 309 14.60 -0.87 -13.20
CA ILE A 309 15.93 -0.24 -13.16
C ILE A 309 16.43 0.08 -14.58
N ALA A 310 16.23 -0.85 -15.52
CA ALA A 310 16.70 -0.69 -16.90
C ALA A 310 15.97 0.41 -17.65
N ILE A 311 14.62 0.48 -17.51
CA ILE A 311 13.76 1.42 -18.25
C ILE A 311 13.19 2.52 -17.35
N ALA A 312 13.86 2.86 -16.24
CA ALA A 312 13.41 3.90 -15.32
C ALA A 312 13.22 5.28 -15.97
N PRO A 313 14.09 5.77 -16.87
CA PRO A 313 13.90 7.02 -17.56
C PRO A 313 12.60 7.05 -18.36
N GLU A 314 12.33 5.99 -19.15
CA GLU A 314 11.14 5.89 -19.99
C GLU A 314 9.86 5.79 -19.16
N ILE A 315 9.94 5.12 -18.01
CA ILE A 315 8.79 5.05 -17.06
C ILE A 315 8.50 6.44 -16.47
N VAL A 316 9.53 7.15 -16.02
CA VAL A 316 9.36 8.48 -15.41
C VAL A 316 8.86 9.47 -16.45
N ASP A 317 9.44 9.48 -17.65
CA ASP A 317 8.99 10.35 -18.74
C ASP A 317 7.53 10.07 -19.12
N ALA A 318 7.18 8.80 -19.33
CA ALA A 318 5.81 8.41 -19.68
C ALA A 318 4.81 8.82 -18.59
N LEU A 319 5.16 8.69 -17.31
CA LEU A 319 4.26 8.97 -16.18
C LEU A 319 4.19 10.46 -15.83
N ALA A 320 5.32 11.16 -15.86
CA ALA A 320 5.43 12.50 -15.30
C ALA A 320 6.05 13.56 -16.23
N GLY A 321 6.76 13.12 -17.29
CA GLY A 321 7.45 13.97 -18.26
C GLY A 321 8.82 14.46 -17.79
N ASP A 322 9.56 15.10 -18.68
CA ASP A 322 10.98 15.51 -18.52
C ASP A 322 11.28 16.32 -17.25
N ARG A 323 10.29 17.06 -16.75
CA ARG A 323 10.45 17.87 -15.51
C ARG A 323 10.74 17.00 -14.28
N PHE A 324 10.53 15.70 -14.37
CA PHE A 324 10.68 14.75 -13.27
C PHE A 324 11.88 13.80 -13.45
N ASP A 325 12.82 14.08 -14.34
CA ASP A 325 14.01 13.25 -14.58
C ASP A 325 14.77 12.92 -13.29
N ALA A 326 14.78 13.84 -12.33
CA ALA A 326 15.38 13.61 -11.03
C ALA A 326 14.71 12.46 -10.24
N ALA A 327 13.51 11.99 -10.64
CA ALA A 327 12.82 10.86 -10.02
C ALA A 327 13.37 9.50 -10.48
N VAL A 328 14.17 9.46 -11.54
CA VAL A 328 14.79 8.22 -12.06
C VAL A 328 15.67 7.55 -11.00
N THR A 329 16.54 8.33 -10.33
CA THR A 329 17.43 7.77 -9.30
C THR A 329 16.68 7.21 -8.10
N PRO A 330 15.77 7.95 -7.43
CA PRO A 330 14.99 7.39 -6.33
C PRO A 330 14.13 6.21 -6.78
N LEU A 331 13.58 6.20 -8.02
CA LEU A 331 12.83 5.05 -8.54
C LEU A 331 13.70 3.80 -8.60
N ARG A 332 14.91 3.89 -9.18
CA ARG A 332 15.85 2.77 -9.23
C ARG A 332 16.20 2.21 -7.85
N ILE A 333 16.25 3.08 -6.83
CA ILE A 333 16.57 2.68 -5.47
C ILE A 333 15.35 2.03 -4.80
N VAL A 334 14.17 2.67 -4.82
CA VAL A 334 13.00 2.16 -4.08
C VAL A 334 12.45 0.87 -4.68
N ILE A 335 12.63 0.64 -5.99
CA ILE A 335 12.16 -0.60 -6.62
C ILE A 335 12.90 -1.84 -6.13
N VAL A 336 14.18 -1.70 -5.73
CA VAL A 336 14.92 -2.77 -5.05
C VAL A 336 14.25 -3.08 -3.71
N GLY A 337 13.89 -2.06 -2.93
CA GLY A 337 13.10 -2.20 -1.71
C GLY A 337 11.78 -2.93 -1.95
N ALA A 338 11.06 -2.59 -3.03
CA ALA A 338 9.83 -3.28 -3.41
C ALA A 338 10.05 -4.78 -3.65
N GLY A 339 11.14 -5.16 -4.32
CA GLY A 339 11.51 -6.56 -4.50
C GLY A 339 11.77 -7.30 -3.18
N LEU A 340 12.43 -6.63 -2.23
CA LEU A 340 12.65 -7.18 -0.88
C LEU A 340 11.32 -7.33 -0.11
N MET A 341 10.39 -6.40 -0.23
CA MET A 341 9.05 -6.48 0.37
C MET A 341 8.28 -7.72 -0.05
N PHE A 342 8.49 -8.23 -1.29
CA PHE A 342 7.85 -9.46 -1.75
C PHE A 342 8.24 -10.67 -0.88
N VAL A 343 9.49 -10.74 -0.48
CA VAL A 343 9.99 -11.82 0.39
C VAL A 343 9.68 -11.55 1.87
N ASN A 344 9.83 -10.30 2.31
CA ASN A 344 9.53 -9.88 3.68
C ASN A 344 8.10 -10.21 4.07
N GLY A 345 7.13 -9.93 3.19
CA GLY A 345 5.73 -10.27 3.43
C GLY A 345 5.51 -11.78 3.62
N LEU A 346 6.09 -12.63 2.78
CA LEU A 346 5.98 -14.09 2.94
C LEU A 346 6.52 -14.54 4.30
N PHE A 347 7.72 -14.10 4.67
CA PHE A 347 8.34 -14.50 5.94
C PHE A 347 7.56 -13.98 7.15
N ALA A 348 6.97 -12.79 7.05
CA ALA A 348 6.06 -12.29 8.09
C ALA A 348 4.85 -13.21 8.26
N TYR A 349 4.23 -13.68 7.17
CA TYR A 349 3.11 -14.63 7.23
C TYR A 349 3.52 -16.01 7.76
N VAL A 350 4.75 -16.48 7.47
CA VAL A 350 5.30 -17.71 8.09
C VAL A 350 5.42 -17.53 9.60
N LEU A 351 6.00 -16.42 10.08
CA LEU A 351 6.13 -16.14 11.50
C LEU A 351 4.77 -16.03 12.22
N ILE A 352 3.78 -15.44 11.58
CA ILE A 352 2.41 -15.38 12.11
C ILE A 352 1.83 -16.80 12.22
N ALA A 353 2.06 -17.65 11.21
CA ALA A 353 1.55 -19.03 11.20
C ALA A 353 2.16 -19.91 12.31
N VAL A 354 3.39 -19.60 12.76
CA VAL A 354 4.07 -20.30 13.87
C VAL A 354 3.98 -19.56 15.22
N ASP A 355 3.01 -18.63 15.37
CA ASP A 355 2.71 -17.86 16.59
C ASP A 355 3.82 -16.91 17.07
N TRP A 356 4.70 -16.43 16.16
CA TRP A 356 5.76 -15.48 16.46
C TRP A 356 5.38 -14.01 16.16
N GLN A 357 4.09 -13.67 16.20
CA GLN A 357 3.58 -12.33 15.86
C GLN A 357 4.11 -11.23 16.80
N VAL A 358 4.38 -11.54 18.09
CA VAL A 358 4.95 -10.55 19.03
C VAL A 358 6.39 -10.21 18.65
N THR A 359 7.18 -11.21 18.24
CA THR A 359 8.54 -10.99 17.75
C THR A 359 8.55 -10.16 16.47
N LEU A 360 7.60 -10.43 15.55
CA LEU A 360 7.40 -9.66 14.34
C LEU A 360 7.06 -8.20 14.64
N LEU A 361 6.22 -7.93 15.64
CA LEU A 361 5.90 -6.57 16.09
C LEU A 361 7.16 -5.81 16.53
N TRP A 362 7.99 -6.42 17.37
CA TRP A 362 9.24 -5.80 17.81
C TRP A 362 10.23 -5.58 16.67
N THR A 363 10.30 -6.53 15.72
CA THR A 363 11.10 -6.38 14.50
C THR A 363 10.65 -5.15 13.70
N GLY A 364 9.33 -5.00 13.50
CA GLY A 364 8.76 -3.82 12.84
C GLY A 364 9.07 -2.52 13.57
N ALA A 365 8.95 -2.50 14.91
CA ALA A 365 9.27 -1.33 15.72
C ALA A 365 10.75 -0.94 15.65
N MET A 366 11.66 -1.92 15.69
CA MET A 366 13.09 -1.68 15.53
C MET A 366 13.45 -1.17 14.13
N THR A 367 12.84 -1.75 13.10
CA THR A 367 13.05 -1.29 11.71
C THR A 367 12.51 0.13 11.52
N LEU A 368 11.36 0.47 12.12
CA LEU A 368 10.84 1.83 12.13
C LEU A 368 11.80 2.80 12.83
N ALA A 369 12.31 2.44 14.00
CA ALA A 369 13.28 3.29 14.72
C ALA A 369 14.56 3.53 13.89
N PHE A 370 15.08 2.49 13.26
CA PHE A 370 16.21 2.57 12.33
C PHE A 370 15.89 3.50 11.14
N ASN A 371 14.73 3.32 10.51
CA ASN A 371 14.27 4.14 9.38
C ASN A 371 14.17 5.62 9.77
N LEU A 372 13.50 5.93 10.89
CA LEU A 372 13.35 7.31 11.38
C LEU A 372 14.69 7.95 11.71
N ALA A 373 15.56 7.25 12.44
CA ALA A 373 16.88 7.75 12.83
C ALA A 373 17.74 8.10 11.60
N LEU A 374 17.81 7.18 10.63
CA LEU A 374 18.60 7.43 9.42
C LEU A 374 17.97 8.53 8.53
N ASN A 375 16.64 8.58 8.40
CA ASN A 375 15.98 9.63 7.64
C ASN A 375 16.26 11.02 8.23
N LEU A 376 16.20 11.18 9.57
CA LEU A 376 16.50 12.45 10.22
C LEU A 376 17.94 12.92 9.98
N VAL A 377 18.90 12.00 9.86
CA VAL A 377 20.31 12.32 9.61
C VAL A 377 20.60 12.54 8.12
N LEU A 378 20.04 11.71 7.24
CA LEU A 378 20.43 11.65 5.84
C LEU A 378 19.57 12.54 4.93
N ILE A 379 18.27 12.71 5.19
CA ILE A 379 17.41 13.59 4.38
C ILE A 379 17.94 15.03 4.32
N PRO A 380 18.41 15.66 5.41
CA PRO A 380 18.97 17.01 5.34
C PRO A 380 20.14 17.16 4.35
N ARG A 381 20.90 16.09 4.13
CA ARG A 381 22.09 16.09 3.25
C ARG A 381 21.77 15.65 1.82
N TYR A 382 21.00 14.58 1.66
CA TYR A 382 20.80 13.88 0.37
C TYR A 382 19.35 13.90 -0.14
N SER A 383 18.44 14.60 0.58
CA SER A 383 17.05 14.83 0.16
C SER A 383 16.30 13.53 -0.17
N TYR A 384 15.55 13.49 -1.29
CA TYR A 384 14.75 12.35 -1.74
C TYR A 384 15.56 11.07 -2.03
N ASN A 385 16.84 11.20 -2.41
CA ASN A 385 17.70 10.03 -2.59
C ASN A 385 18.02 9.36 -1.25
N ALA A 386 18.16 10.14 -0.16
CA ALA A 386 18.28 9.59 1.17
C ALA A 386 17.02 8.83 1.59
N ALA A 387 15.84 9.42 1.40
CA ALA A 387 14.57 8.75 1.72
C ALA A 387 14.44 7.41 1.00
N ALA A 388 14.75 7.37 -0.32
CA ALA A 388 14.76 6.16 -1.12
C ALA A 388 15.75 5.11 -0.60
N SER A 389 17.00 5.55 -0.29
CA SER A 389 18.06 4.64 0.19
C SER A 389 17.74 4.08 1.56
N VAL A 390 17.25 4.92 2.49
CA VAL A 390 16.85 4.49 3.84
C VAL A 390 15.66 3.54 3.80
N ALA A 391 14.66 3.79 2.96
CA ALA A 391 13.54 2.87 2.77
C ALA A 391 14.03 1.50 2.31
N THR A 392 14.90 1.46 1.29
CA THR A 392 15.47 0.19 0.77
C THR A 392 16.38 -0.50 1.79
N ALA A 393 17.22 0.25 2.52
CA ALA A 393 18.06 -0.29 3.58
C ALA A 393 17.23 -0.86 4.75
N SER A 394 16.11 -0.22 5.07
CA SER A 394 15.17 -0.71 6.09
C SER A 394 14.55 -2.04 5.68
N GLU A 395 14.17 -2.20 4.39
CA GLU A 395 13.66 -3.47 3.87
C GLU A 395 14.74 -4.56 3.86
N ALA A 396 15.99 -4.22 3.57
CA ALA A 396 17.11 -5.15 3.65
C ALA A 396 17.37 -5.60 5.11
N LEU A 397 17.34 -4.68 6.07
CA LEU A 397 17.44 -4.99 7.50
C LEU A 397 16.30 -5.91 7.95
N MET A 398 15.07 -5.58 7.53
CA MET A 398 13.88 -6.40 7.79
C MET A 398 14.07 -7.81 7.24
N LEU A 399 14.53 -7.96 5.98
CA LEU A 399 14.77 -9.26 5.36
C LEU A 399 15.78 -10.10 6.16
N VAL A 400 16.94 -9.53 6.49
CA VAL A 400 17.96 -10.24 7.28
C VAL A 400 17.39 -10.71 8.62
N THR A 401 16.65 -9.84 9.30
CA THR A 401 16.04 -10.18 10.59
C THR A 401 14.99 -11.28 10.43
N LEU A 402 14.12 -11.18 9.43
CA LEU A 402 13.08 -12.19 9.18
C LEU A 402 13.66 -13.56 8.77
N VAL A 403 14.74 -13.58 7.98
CA VAL A 403 15.47 -14.83 7.65
C VAL A 403 15.98 -15.51 8.92
N VAL A 404 16.63 -14.75 9.82
CA VAL A 404 17.13 -15.28 11.10
C VAL A 404 15.97 -15.81 11.97
N LEU A 405 14.86 -15.09 12.02
CA LEU A 405 13.68 -15.49 12.80
C LEU A 405 13.01 -16.74 12.24
N VAL A 406 12.86 -16.87 10.91
CA VAL A 406 12.32 -18.07 10.26
C VAL A 406 13.24 -19.26 10.49
N MET A 407 14.56 -19.08 10.41
CA MET A 407 15.51 -20.14 10.77
C MET A 407 15.35 -20.62 12.21
N ARG A 408 15.17 -19.68 13.15
CA ARG A 408 15.04 -20.04 14.59
C ARG A 408 13.68 -20.66 14.92
N SER A 409 12.61 -20.25 14.26
CA SER A 409 11.24 -20.68 14.56
C SER A 409 10.80 -21.93 13.78
N ALA A 410 11.22 -22.05 12.52
CA ALA A 410 10.79 -23.10 11.59
C ALA A 410 11.94 -24.03 11.13
N GLY A 411 13.19 -23.66 11.40
CA GLY A 411 14.37 -24.51 11.14
C GLY A 411 14.79 -24.62 9.68
N PHE A 412 14.30 -23.76 8.77
CA PHE A 412 14.67 -23.81 7.35
C PHE A 412 14.80 -22.42 6.73
N ILE A 413 15.48 -22.38 5.56
CA ILE A 413 15.48 -21.24 4.63
C ILE A 413 15.09 -21.77 3.25
N PRO A 414 14.34 -20.99 2.44
CA PRO A 414 14.05 -21.36 1.06
C PRO A 414 15.34 -21.50 0.24
N ALA A 415 15.36 -22.50 -0.65
CA ALA A 415 16.46 -22.72 -1.57
C ALA A 415 16.47 -21.65 -2.67
N LEU A 416 17.63 -21.10 -2.99
CA LEU A 416 17.80 -20.02 -3.97
C LEU A 416 17.93 -20.48 -5.43
N ARG A 417 17.66 -21.76 -5.72
CA ARG A 417 17.82 -22.31 -7.09
C ARG A 417 16.95 -21.60 -8.12
N VAL A 418 15.69 -21.30 -7.76
CA VAL A 418 14.77 -20.57 -8.66
C VAL A 418 15.18 -19.10 -8.74
N ALA A 419 15.65 -18.52 -7.64
CA ALA A 419 16.18 -17.16 -7.62
C ALA A 419 17.38 -16.99 -8.57
N ALA A 420 18.31 -17.94 -8.57
CA ALA A 420 19.43 -17.92 -9.49
C ALA A 420 18.98 -17.98 -10.97
N LYS A 421 18.00 -18.86 -11.30
CA LYS A 421 17.42 -18.93 -12.64
C LYS A 421 16.70 -17.63 -13.02
N ALA A 422 15.96 -17.05 -12.10
CA ALA A 422 15.28 -15.76 -12.28
C ALA A 422 16.30 -14.63 -12.54
N ALA A 423 17.42 -14.62 -11.80
CA ALA A 423 18.50 -13.64 -12.00
C ALA A 423 19.13 -13.76 -13.39
N VAL A 424 19.37 -14.98 -13.88
CA VAL A 424 19.85 -15.21 -15.26
C VAL A 424 18.83 -14.70 -16.28
N GLY A 425 17.53 -15.03 -16.10
CA GLY A 425 16.46 -14.51 -16.95
C GLY A 425 16.39 -12.99 -16.95
N GLY A 426 16.53 -12.39 -15.76
CA GLY A 426 16.56 -10.94 -15.60
C GLY A 426 17.76 -10.27 -16.27
N ALA A 427 18.95 -10.88 -16.19
CA ALA A 427 20.14 -10.37 -16.88
C ALA A 427 19.99 -10.38 -18.40
N VAL A 428 19.45 -11.48 -18.97
CA VAL A 428 19.15 -11.56 -20.40
C VAL A 428 18.09 -10.54 -20.80
N MET A 429 17.05 -10.38 -19.99
CA MET A 429 16.02 -9.35 -20.19
C MET A 429 16.65 -7.95 -20.28
N VAL A 430 17.50 -7.58 -19.31
CA VAL A 430 18.18 -6.27 -19.32
C VAL A 430 19.05 -6.09 -20.56
N ALA A 431 19.79 -7.13 -20.98
CA ALA A 431 20.58 -7.10 -22.21
C ALA A 431 19.71 -6.87 -23.46
N CYS A 432 18.53 -7.51 -23.54
CA CYS A 432 17.58 -7.28 -24.63
C CYS A 432 17.01 -5.86 -24.60
N LEU A 433 16.69 -5.34 -23.41
CA LEU A 433 16.19 -3.97 -23.25
C LEU A 433 17.20 -2.92 -23.70
N ALA A 434 18.50 -3.15 -23.44
CA ALA A 434 19.57 -2.22 -23.83
C ALA A 434 19.73 -2.01 -25.35
N VAL A 435 19.27 -2.96 -26.15
CA VAL A 435 19.33 -2.88 -27.63
C VAL A 435 17.97 -2.55 -28.27
N THR A 436 16.92 -2.42 -27.45
CA THR A 436 15.56 -2.14 -27.91
C THR A 436 15.35 -0.61 -27.97
N PRO A 437 14.70 -0.06 -29.03
CA PRO A 437 14.36 1.35 -29.08
C PRO A 437 13.54 1.81 -27.87
N SER A 438 13.70 3.07 -27.45
CA SER A 438 13.12 3.68 -26.25
C SER A 438 11.60 3.93 -26.37
N ASN A 439 10.83 2.91 -26.77
CA ASN A 439 9.37 2.91 -26.73
C ASN A 439 8.91 2.06 -25.54
N LEU A 440 8.28 2.66 -24.55
CA LEU A 440 7.90 1.99 -23.31
C LEU A 440 7.07 0.72 -23.53
N ALA A 441 6.08 0.75 -24.42
CA ALA A 441 5.25 -0.42 -24.72
C ALA A 441 6.07 -1.57 -25.32
N LEU A 442 6.97 -1.23 -26.26
CA LEU A 442 7.87 -2.21 -26.87
C LEU A 442 8.86 -2.79 -25.86
N LEU A 443 9.44 -1.94 -25.00
CA LEU A 443 10.36 -2.35 -23.94
C LEU A 443 9.69 -3.33 -22.97
N VAL A 444 8.46 -3.06 -22.53
CA VAL A 444 7.70 -3.96 -21.66
C VAL A 444 7.43 -5.31 -22.32
N VAL A 445 7.00 -5.32 -23.59
CA VAL A 445 6.73 -6.55 -24.33
C VAL A 445 8.00 -7.36 -24.56
N VAL A 446 9.06 -6.73 -25.07
CA VAL A 446 10.36 -7.40 -25.34
C VAL A 446 10.96 -7.95 -24.04
N GLY A 447 10.96 -7.14 -22.96
CA GLY A 447 11.45 -7.57 -21.65
C GLY A 447 10.68 -8.77 -21.11
N GLY A 448 9.35 -8.72 -21.15
CA GLY A 448 8.49 -9.82 -20.70
C GLY A 448 8.70 -11.10 -21.52
N CYS A 449 8.78 -10.99 -22.87
CA CYS A 449 9.04 -12.13 -23.75
C CYS A 449 10.44 -12.72 -23.53
N ALA A 450 11.48 -11.90 -23.42
CA ALA A 450 12.85 -12.35 -23.18
C ALA A 450 12.97 -13.09 -21.85
N TYR A 451 12.42 -12.51 -20.77
CA TYR A 451 12.40 -13.14 -19.46
C TYR A 451 11.65 -14.48 -19.48
N GLY A 452 10.44 -14.50 -20.03
CA GLY A 452 9.61 -15.70 -20.15
C GLY A 452 10.28 -16.80 -20.96
N ALA A 453 10.92 -16.46 -22.09
CA ALA A 453 11.65 -17.42 -22.93
C ALA A 453 12.81 -18.09 -22.18
N VAL A 454 13.61 -17.31 -21.44
CA VAL A 454 14.72 -17.87 -20.64
C VAL A 454 14.21 -18.79 -19.54
N LEU A 455 13.13 -18.43 -18.84
CA LEU A 455 12.53 -19.28 -17.80
C LEU A 455 12.00 -20.60 -18.39
N LEU A 456 11.44 -20.58 -19.60
CA LEU A 456 10.99 -21.77 -20.32
C LEU A 456 12.19 -22.68 -20.70
N LEU A 457 13.29 -22.11 -21.15
CA LEU A 457 14.53 -22.82 -21.47
C LEU A 457 15.17 -23.45 -20.24
N LEU A 458 15.20 -22.73 -19.11
CA LEU A 458 15.76 -23.20 -17.84
C LEU A 458 14.85 -24.21 -17.10
N ARG A 459 13.72 -24.60 -17.69
CA ARG A 459 12.75 -25.56 -17.14
C ARG A 459 12.44 -25.28 -15.67
N THR A 460 11.96 -24.09 -15.36
CA THR A 460 11.48 -23.76 -14.03
C THR A 460 10.14 -24.47 -13.77
N HIS A 461 9.84 -24.88 -12.52
CA HIS A 461 8.56 -25.56 -12.20
C HIS A 461 7.32 -24.75 -12.61
N ALA A 462 7.40 -23.43 -12.58
CA ALA A 462 6.35 -22.53 -13.09
C ALA A 462 6.13 -22.72 -14.60
N SER A 463 7.18 -22.99 -15.39
CA SER A 463 7.07 -23.26 -16.82
C SER A 463 6.43 -24.63 -17.10
N LEU A 464 6.60 -25.59 -16.24
CA LEU A 464 5.95 -26.91 -16.33
C LEU A 464 4.45 -26.82 -16.04
N GLN A 465 4.04 -26.03 -15.05
CA GLN A 465 2.63 -25.76 -14.74
C GLN A 465 1.95 -24.96 -15.86
N LEU A 466 2.61 -23.94 -16.43
CA LEU A 466 2.12 -23.22 -17.60
C LEU A 466 1.98 -24.14 -18.83
N ARG A 467 2.93 -25.05 -19.06
CA ARG A 467 2.79 -26.08 -20.11
C ARG A 467 1.64 -27.05 -19.88
N GLN A 468 1.37 -27.42 -18.61
CA GLN A 468 0.22 -28.25 -18.25
C GLN A 468 -1.11 -27.50 -18.46
N LEU A 469 -1.17 -26.21 -18.15
CA LEU A 469 -2.34 -25.36 -18.39
C LEU A 469 -2.57 -25.05 -19.88
N LEU A 470 -1.52 -24.88 -20.67
CA LEU A 470 -1.60 -24.65 -22.11
C LEU A 470 -1.68 -25.96 -22.92
N GLY A 471 -1.22 -27.08 -22.36
CA GLY A 471 -1.21 -28.40 -22.98
C GLY A 471 -2.32 -29.36 -22.54
N ALA A 472 -3.25 -28.93 -21.70
CA ALA A 472 -4.38 -29.73 -21.19
C ALA A 472 -5.54 -29.85 -22.21
N LYS A 473 -5.20 -29.82 -23.53
CA LYS A 473 -6.05 -30.35 -24.60
C LYS A 473 -5.24 -31.40 -25.36
N ARG A 474 -5.16 -32.59 -24.78
CA ARG A 474 -5.02 -33.85 -25.49
C ARG A 474 -5.72 -34.96 -24.73
#